data_55749cdddbda76c8cd1da11494304bb8
#
_entry.id   55749cdddbda76c8cd1da11494304bb8
#
_cell.length_a   1.000
_cell.length_b   1.000
_cell.length_c   1.000
_cell.angle_alpha   90.00
_cell.angle_beta   90.00
_cell.angle_gamma   90.00
#
_symmetry.space_group_name_H-M   'P 1'
#
loop_
_entity.id
_entity.type
_entity.pdbx_description
1 polymer ?
#
loop_
_entity_poly.entity_id
_entity_poly.type
_entity_poly.pdbx_seq_one_letter_code
_entity_poly.pdbx_strand_id
1 'polypeptide(L)'
;MNSVRTAVAVGLAFGVLNLLLSQGRALADEAKVKTLLLVGGSIHDWNGIGDVVEQTLRESGRFDVKRVNNDLDALLADAIEPYELVVFYWTLGELTAAQKMGILGHISQGNGFVTFHSGADSFRGDRDWHDFVGGHFVTHPRYRQYQVSITTEKHPISQGIDEFMTTDEQYILDYEKDKMTVLGNGLYQGQLMPALWVKPHGKGRVFYNSGGHDSKATAQPMFQKLLVRGCLWAAGRQVAD
;
A
#
# COMPACT_ATOMS: atom_id res chain seq x y z
N MET A 1 12.85 -36.62 -49.42
CA MET A 1 11.82 -35.76 -48.83
C MET A 1 11.94 -35.80 -47.31
N ASN A 2 12.86 -35.14 -46.67
CA ASN A 2 12.95 -34.98 -45.21
C ASN A 2 13.96 -33.89 -44.90
N SER A 3 13.56 -32.58 -44.93
CA SER A 3 14.41 -31.52 -44.39
C SER A 3 13.68 -30.20 -44.07
N VAL A 4 12.38 -30.21 -43.79
CA VAL A 4 11.67 -28.94 -43.57
C VAL A 4 11.06 -28.83 -42.16
N ARG A 5 11.17 -29.84 -41.27
CA ARG A 5 10.49 -29.80 -39.93
C ARG A 5 11.32 -29.35 -38.75
N THR A 6 12.63 -29.10 -38.88
CA THR A 6 13.49 -28.78 -37.74
C THR A 6 13.70 -27.28 -37.53
N ALA A 7 13.44 -26.44 -38.52
CA ALA A 7 13.70 -24.99 -38.44
C ALA A 7 12.65 -24.17 -37.69
N VAL A 8 11.41 -24.65 -37.57
CA VAL A 8 10.30 -23.88 -36.99
C VAL A 8 10.34 -23.91 -35.44
N ALA A 9 10.80 -25.00 -34.84
CA ALA A 9 10.83 -25.15 -33.38
C ALA A 9 11.91 -24.29 -32.70
N VAL A 10 13.01 -24.04 -33.38
CA VAL A 10 14.13 -23.24 -32.84
C VAL A 10 13.78 -21.74 -32.83
N GLY A 11 13.07 -21.28 -33.84
CA GLY A 11 12.66 -19.86 -33.94
C GLY A 11 11.68 -19.39 -32.87
N LEU A 12 10.74 -20.28 -32.45
CA LEU A 12 9.77 -19.98 -31.39
C LEU A 12 10.40 -19.92 -30.00
N ALA A 13 11.38 -20.80 -29.71
CA ALA A 13 12.07 -20.80 -28.42
C ALA A 13 12.95 -19.54 -28.22
N PHE A 14 13.60 -19.07 -29.29
CA PHE A 14 14.40 -17.83 -29.25
C PHE A 14 13.51 -16.57 -29.14
N GLY A 15 12.33 -16.56 -29.76
CA GLY A 15 11.39 -15.44 -29.68
C GLY A 15 10.80 -15.27 -28.27
N VAL A 16 10.44 -16.34 -27.61
CA VAL A 16 9.89 -16.31 -26.24
C VAL A 16 10.97 -15.94 -25.22
N LEU A 17 12.19 -16.47 -25.37
CA LEU A 17 13.30 -16.15 -24.48
C LEU A 17 13.72 -14.69 -24.60
N ASN A 18 13.76 -14.12 -25.81
CA ASN A 18 14.07 -12.70 -26.00
C ASN A 18 12.96 -11.78 -25.47
N LEU A 19 11.67 -12.20 -25.54
CA LEU A 19 10.57 -11.43 -24.99
C LEU A 19 10.61 -11.41 -23.45
N LEU A 20 10.90 -12.55 -22.82
CA LEU A 20 11.07 -12.64 -21.37
C LEU A 20 12.30 -11.86 -20.86
N LEU A 21 13.41 -11.91 -21.60
CA LEU A 21 14.61 -11.13 -21.27
C LEU A 21 14.40 -9.63 -21.48
N SER A 22 13.61 -9.22 -22.48
CA SER A 22 13.29 -7.80 -22.70
C SER A 22 12.33 -7.25 -21.64
N GLN A 23 11.37 -8.04 -21.18
CA GLN A 23 10.47 -7.64 -20.09
C GLN A 23 11.22 -7.57 -18.75
N GLY A 24 12.08 -8.55 -18.43
CA GLY A 24 12.92 -8.51 -17.24
C GLY A 24 13.90 -7.33 -17.24
N ARG A 25 14.43 -6.95 -18.41
CA ARG A 25 15.32 -5.80 -18.55
C ARG A 25 14.58 -4.47 -18.46
N ALA A 26 13.32 -4.39 -18.96
CA ALA A 26 12.49 -3.19 -18.85
C ALA A 26 12.11 -2.88 -17.40
N LEU A 27 11.86 -3.92 -16.59
CA LEU A 27 11.58 -3.75 -15.15
C LEU A 27 12.82 -3.36 -14.32
N ALA A 28 14.01 -3.77 -14.76
CA ALA A 28 15.28 -3.44 -14.09
C ALA A 28 15.78 -2.01 -14.39
N ASP A 29 15.26 -1.36 -15.42
CA ASP A 29 15.73 -0.04 -15.89
C ASP A 29 14.75 1.10 -15.51
N GLU A 30 13.65 0.81 -14.82
CA GLU A 30 12.72 1.83 -14.33
C GLU A 30 13.31 2.53 -13.10
N ALA A 31 13.37 3.87 -13.11
CA ALA A 31 13.85 4.65 -11.98
C ALA A 31 13.06 4.33 -10.71
N LYS A 32 13.77 4.18 -9.59
CA LYS A 32 13.13 3.92 -8.29
C LYS A 32 12.16 5.04 -7.93
N VAL A 33 11.03 4.64 -7.34
CA VAL A 33 10.00 5.59 -6.86
C VAL A 33 10.55 6.36 -5.66
N LYS A 34 10.63 7.67 -5.77
CA LYS A 34 11.01 8.54 -4.65
C LYS A 34 9.92 8.50 -3.59
N THR A 35 10.22 7.94 -2.43
CA THR A 35 9.25 7.57 -1.42
C THR A 35 9.55 8.24 -0.09
N LEU A 36 8.58 8.99 0.44
CA LEU A 36 8.57 9.44 1.84
C LEU A 36 7.92 8.36 2.69
N LEU A 37 8.66 7.79 3.64
CA LEU A 37 8.12 6.94 4.70
C LEU A 37 8.02 7.79 5.97
N LEU A 38 6.81 8.20 6.33
CA LEU A 38 6.55 8.96 7.55
C LEU A 38 5.90 8.05 8.60
N VAL A 39 6.59 7.85 9.72
CA VAL A 39 6.11 7.04 10.83
C VAL A 39 6.16 7.82 12.14
N GLY A 40 5.14 7.65 12.99
CA GLY A 40 5.10 8.37 14.26
C GLY A 40 3.77 8.27 14.99
N GLY A 41 3.52 9.25 15.83
CA GLY A 41 2.34 9.32 16.67
C GLY A 41 2.54 8.65 18.02
N SER A 42 1.48 8.09 18.58
CA SER A 42 1.47 7.46 19.91
C SER A 42 0.89 6.05 19.87
N ILE A 43 0.91 5.35 21.00
CA ILE A 43 0.30 4.03 21.27
C ILE A 43 1.10 2.87 20.64
N HIS A 44 1.38 2.88 19.34
CA HIS A 44 2.04 1.77 18.64
C HIS A 44 3.57 1.91 18.64
N ASP A 45 4.28 0.79 18.47
CA ASP A 45 5.73 0.80 18.20
C ASP A 45 5.99 1.21 16.74
N TRP A 46 5.70 2.48 16.43
CA TRP A 46 5.89 3.02 15.09
C TRP A 46 7.35 2.92 14.61
N ASN A 47 8.33 2.90 15.54
CA ASN A 47 9.74 2.79 15.17
C ASN A 47 10.07 1.39 14.61
N GLY A 48 9.72 0.32 15.37
CA GLY A 48 9.91 -1.05 14.92
C GLY A 48 9.09 -1.39 13.66
N ILE A 49 7.87 -0.85 13.55
CA ILE A 49 7.07 -0.94 12.33
C ILE A 49 7.79 -0.26 11.16
N GLY A 50 8.31 0.95 11.38
CA GLY A 50 9.06 1.70 10.38
C GLY A 50 10.30 0.96 9.89
N ASP A 51 11.03 0.27 10.77
CA ASP A 51 12.20 -0.53 10.42
C ASP A 51 11.82 -1.64 9.43
N VAL A 52 10.75 -2.40 9.72
CA VAL A 52 10.27 -3.49 8.85
C VAL A 52 9.77 -2.95 7.50
N VAL A 53 8.99 -1.87 7.52
CA VAL A 53 8.42 -1.27 6.29
C VAL A 53 9.54 -0.71 5.41
N GLU A 54 10.49 0.03 5.99
CA GLU A 54 11.65 0.57 5.25
C GLU A 54 12.47 -0.54 4.63
N GLN A 55 12.81 -1.58 5.40
CA GLN A 55 13.53 -2.74 4.91
C GLN A 55 12.80 -3.40 3.75
N THR A 56 11.49 -3.69 3.90
CA THR A 56 10.65 -4.31 2.86
C THR A 56 10.69 -3.53 1.55
N LEU A 57 10.51 -2.20 1.63
CA LEU A 57 10.51 -1.35 0.45
C LEU A 57 11.89 -1.29 -0.22
N ARG A 58 12.98 -1.16 0.56
CA ARG A 58 14.35 -1.14 0.03
C ARG A 58 14.75 -2.47 -0.61
N GLU A 59 14.44 -3.60 0.03
CA GLU A 59 14.76 -4.94 -0.46
C GLU A 59 14.01 -5.28 -1.74
N SER A 60 12.83 -4.71 -1.98
CA SER A 60 12.13 -4.84 -3.27
C SER A 60 12.91 -4.26 -4.45
N GLY A 61 13.91 -3.40 -4.21
CA GLY A 61 14.71 -2.73 -5.22
C GLY A 61 13.99 -1.62 -6.00
N ARG A 62 12.69 -1.39 -5.74
CA ARG A 62 11.80 -0.52 -6.53
C ARG A 62 11.66 0.90 -5.97
N PHE A 63 12.06 1.15 -4.72
CA PHE A 63 11.83 2.41 -4.01
C PHE A 63 13.13 3.04 -3.54
N ASP A 64 13.23 4.37 -3.66
CA ASP A 64 14.23 5.21 -3.00
C ASP A 64 13.55 5.84 -1.77
N VAL A 65 13.81 5.27 -0.60
CA VAL A 65 13.07 5.57 0.63
C VAL A 65 13.80 6.60 1.47
N LYS A 66 13.14 7.71 1.75
CA LYS A 66 13.51 8.66 2.81
C LYS A 66 12.56 8.48 3.98
N ARG A 67 13.06 7.95 5.10
CA ARG A 67 12.28 7.84 6.32
C ARG A 67 12.36 9.12 7.14
N VAL A 68 11.22 9.54 7.67
CA VAL A 68 11.06 10.62 8.64
C VAL A 68 10.29 10.08 9.84
N ASN A 69 10.80 10.35 11.03
CA ASN A 69 10.26 9.84 12.28
C ASN A 69 9.64 10.97 13.09
N ASN A 70 8.38 10.81 13.44
CA ASN A 70 7.60 11.62 14.36
C ASN A 70 7.66 13.15 14.09
N ASP A 71 7.70 13.50 12.80
CA ASP A 71 7.74 14.89 12.33
C ASP A 71 6.74 15.11 11.19
N LEU A 72 5.59 15.72 11.51
CA LEU A 72 4.51 16.02 10.55
C LEU A 72 4.85 17.19 9.62
N ASP A 73 5.92 17.95 9.85
CA ASP A 73 6.34 19.02 8.94
C ASP A 73 6.85 18.46 7.61
N ALA A 74 7.19 17.15 7.56
CA ALA A 74 7.43 16.43 6.30
C ALA A 74 6.23 16.43 5.34
N LEU A 75 5.02 16.76 5.82
CA LEU A 75 3.79 16.89 5.01
C LEU A 75 3.58 18.31 4.46
N LEU A 76 4.39 19.30 4.85
CA LEU A 76 4.32 20.65 4.27
C LEU A 76 4.62 20.61 2.77
N ALA A 77 3.99 21.49 2.00
CA ALA A 77 4.03 21.48 0.54
C ALA A 77 5.46 21.43 -0.04
N ASP A 78 6.37 22.22 0.49
CA ASP A 78 7.75 22.27 0.01
C ASP A 78 8.57 21.04 0.44
N ALA A 79 8.24 20.45 1.59
CA ALA A 79 8.93 19.27 2.12
C ALA A 79 8.51 17.97 1.40
N ILE A 80 7.23 17.86 1.01
CA ILE A 80 6.66 16.68 0.38
C ILE A 80 6.86 16.63 -1.15
N GLU A 81 7.08 17.79 -1.78
CA GLU A 81 7.16 17.96 -3.24
C GLU A 81 8.08 16.97 -3.96
N PRO A 82 9.29 16.60 -3.45
CA PRO A 82 10.18 15.71 -4.15
C PRO A 82 9.71 14.25 -4.30
N TYR A 83 8.65 13.85 -3.60
CA TYR A 83 8.25 12.44 -3.48
C TYR A 83 7.06 12.10 -4.38
N GLU A 84 7.17 10.98 -5.09
CA GLU A 84 6.11 10.41 -5.93
C GLU A 84 5.11 9.56 -5.10
N LEU A 85 5.56 9.12 -3.92
CA LEU A 85 4.81 8.23 -3.03
C LEU A 85 5.02 8.64 -1.58
N VAL A 86 3.94 8.66 -0.82
CA VAL A 86 3.95 8.77 0.65
C VAL A 86 3.45 7.47 1.24
N VAL A 87 4.27 6.83 2.07
CA VAL A 87 3.88 5.72 2.94
C VAL A 87 3.77 6.25 4.35
N PHE A 88 2.59 6.13 4.93
CA PHE A 88 2.24 6.83 6.16
C PHE A 88 1.74 5.87 7.24
N TYR A 89 2.35 5.96 8.42
CA TYR A 89 1.91 5.27 9.62
C TYR A 89 1.92 6.23 10.81
N TRP A 90 0.76 6.53 11.35
CA TRP A 90 0.63 7.47 12.45
C TRP A 90 -0.57 7.10 13.31
N THR A 91 -0.51 7.38 14.63
CA THR A 91 -1.63 7.18 15.54
C THR A 91 -1.94 8.45 16.30
N LEU A 92 -3.22 8.87 16.28
CA LEU A 92 -3.72 10.08 16.93
C LEU A 92 -3.07 11.36 16.40
N GLY A 93 -2.94 12.38 17.25
CA GLY A 93 -2.37 13.68 16.89
C GLY A 93 -3.36 14.60 16.17
N GLU A 94 -2.82 15.70 15.66
CA GLU A 94 -3.56 16.71 14.89
C GLU A 94 -2.70 17.23 13.76
N LEU A 95 -3.32 17.59 12.63
CA LEU A 95 -2.67 18.28 11.53
C LEU A 95 -2.92 19.79 11.63
N THR A 96 -1.87 20.58 11.41
CA THR A 96 -2.07 21.99 11.08
C THR A 96 -2.74 22.11 9.71
N ALA A 97 -3.39 23.25 9.44
CA ALA A 97 -3.98 23.51 8.14
C ALA A 97 -2.95 23.43 6.99
N ALA A 98 -1.71 23.87 7.23
CA ALA A 98 -0.63 23.83 6.24
C ALA A 98 -0.19 22.38 5.92
N GLN A 99 -0.02 21.53 6.95
CA GLN A 99 0.32 20.13 6.78
C GLN A 99 -0.80 19.37 6.03
N LYS A 100 -2.07 19.60 6.41
CA LYS A 100 -3.22 19.01 5.74
C LYS A 100 -3.31 19.46 4.27
N MET A 101 -3.19 20.74 3.98
CA MET A 101 -3.17 21.24 2.61
C MET A 101 -2.00 20.65 1.82
N GLY A 102 -0.82 20.52 2.42
CA GLY A 102 0.35 19.94 1.78
C GLY A 102 0.09 18.52 1.32
N ILE A 103 -0.28 17.60 2.22
CA ILE A 103 -0.51 16.19 1.85
C ILE A 103 -1.70 16.02 0.89
N LEU A 104 -2.87 16.59 1.19
CA LEU A 104 -4.05 16.41 0.34
C LEU A 104 -3.83 17.02 -1.04
N GLY A 105 -3.22 18.22 -1.11
CA GLY A 105 -2.87 18.88 -2.36
C GLY A 105 -1.87 18.08 -3.18
N HIS A 106 -0.81 17.58 -2.55
CA HIS A 106 0.23 16.78 -3.19
C HIS A 106 -0.34 15.50 -3.84
N ILE A 107 -1.15 14.75 -3.09
CA ILE A 107 -1.76 13.53 -3.63
C ILE A 107 -2.77 13.85 -4.72
N SER A 108 -3.57 14.90 -4.58
CA SER A 108 -4.56 15.31 -5.59
C SER A 108 -3.96 15.64 -6.96
N GLN A 109 -2.68 16.00 -7.02
CA GLN A 109 -1.94 16.29 -8.25
C GLN A 109 -1.53 15.04 -9.03
N GLY A 110 -1.61 13.84 -8.45
CA GLY A 110 -1.33 12.58 -9.14
C GLY A 110 -0.36 11.65 -8.41
N ASN A 111 0.14 12.07 -7.25
CA ASN A 111 1.06 11.27 -6.43
C ASN A 111 0.33 10.16 -5.67
N GLY A 112 1.10 9.18 -5.16
CA GLY A 112 0.57 8.03 -4.45
C GLY A 112 0.55 8.21 -2.93
N PHE A 113 -0.48 7.65 -2.28
CA PHE A 113 -0.56 7.54 -0.84
C PHE A 113 -0.87 6.12 -0.41
N VAL A 114 -0.06 5.59 0.49
CA VAL A 114 -0.28 4.27 1.10
C VAL A 114 -0.28 4.43 2.60
N THR A 115 -1.32 3.94 3.25
CA THR A 115 -1.38 3.91 4.70
C THR A 115 -1.95 2.58 5.17
N PHE A 116 -1.69 2.28 6.42
CA PHE A 116 -2.12 1.00 6.98
C PHE A 116 -2.44 1.15 8.46
N HIS A 117 -3.21 0.19 8.99
CA HIS A 117 -3.61 0.10 10.38
C HIS A 117 -4.00 1.46 10.97
N SER A 118 -3.18 2.02 11.84
CA SER A 118 -3.45 3.26 12.55
C SER A 118 -3.52 4.51 11.67
N GLY A 119 -3.21 4.44 10.37
CA GLY A 119 -3.52 5.53 9.47
C GLY A 119 -5.01 5.90 9.42
N ALA A 120 -5.90 4.93 9.71
CA ALA A 120 -7.33 5.18 9.91
C ALA A 120 -7.67 5.68 11.33
N ASP A 121 -6.73 5.63 12.26
CA ASP A 121 -6.86 6.15 13.64
C ASP A 121 -6.08 7.46 13.85
N SER A 122 -5.52 8.01 12.79
CA SER A 122 -4.85 9.29 12.79
C SER A 122 -5.86 10.43 12.81
N PHE A 123 -5.52 11.49 13.52
CA PHE A 123 -6.23 12.78 13.49
C PHE A 123 -7.73 12.63 13.72
N ARG A 124 -8.11 11.94 14.78
CA ARG A 124 -9.51 11.69 15.17
C ARG A 124 -10.31 12.99 15.16
N GLY A 125 -11.49 12.98 14.49
CA GLY A 125 -12.33 14.15 14.32
C GLY A 125 -12.01 15.00 13.07
N ASP A 126 -10.93 14.75 12.37
CA ASP A 126 -10.65 15.40 11.09
C ASP A 126 -11.37 14.67 9.94
N ARG A 127 -12.51 15.21 9.51
CA ARG A 127 -13.35 14.61 8.47
C ARG A 127 -12.65 14.57 7.11
N ASP A 128 -11.85 15.59 6.77
CA ASP A 128 -11.12 15.61 5.51
C ASP A 128 -10.10 14.46 5.45
N TRP A 129 -9.44 14.14 6.60
CA TRP A 129 -8.55 13.00 6.70
C TRP A 129 -9.30 11.66 6.57
N HIS A 130 -10.44 11.51 7.25
CA HIS A 130 -11.25 10.30 7.16
C HIS A 130 -11.76 10.08 5.74
N ASP A 131 -12.23 11.12 5.08
CA ASP A 131 -12.63 11.08 3.67
C ASP A 131 -11.44 10.77 2.76
N PHE A 132 -10.25 11.29 3.06
CA PHE A 132 -9.04 11.04 2.30
C PHE A 132 -8.59 9.59 2.40
N VAL A 133 -8.51 9.02 3.60
CA VAL A 133 -8.15 7.60 3.83
C VAL A 133 -9.25 6.66 3.36
N GLY A 134 -10.52 7.05 3.49
CA GLY A 134 -11.70 6.26 3.11
C GLY A 134 -12.41 5.59 4.26
N GLY A 135 -11.96 5.81 5.49
CA GLY A 135 -12.58 5.28 6.70
C GLY A 135 -11.81 5.69 7.94
N HIS A 136 -12.45 5.50 9.09
CA HIS A 136 -11.81 5.75 10.37
C HIS A 136 -12.05 4.62 11.37
N PHE A 137 -11.13 4.51 12.31
CA PHE A 137 -11.13 3.50 13.34
C PHE A 137 -12.29 3.70 14.34
N VAL A 138 -12.98 2.61 14.66
CA VAL A 138 -14.04 2.58 15.69
C VAL A 138 -13.58 1.73 16.87
N THR A 139 -13.18 0.48 16.62
CA THR A 139 -12.73 -0.48 17.64
C THR A 139 -12.00 -1.66 17.00
N HIS A 140 -11.53 -2.59 17.81
CA HIS A 140 -11.00 -3.87 17.39
C HIS A 140 -11.25 -4.96 18.43
N PRO A 141 -11.41 -6.25 18.06
CA PRO A 141 -11.29 -7.37 18.99
C PRO A 141 -9.84 -7.50 19.48
N ARG A 142 -9.61 -8.41 20.43
CA ARG A 142 -8.24 -8.74 20.86
C ARG A 142 -7.39 -9.18 19.68
N TYR A 143 -6.09 -8.89 19.73
CA TYR A 143 -5.08 -9.39 18.80
C TYR A 143 -5.23 -10.90 18.62
N ARG A 144 -5.41 -11.35 17.38
CA ARG A 144 -5.75 -12.75 17.07
C ARG A 144 -5.48 -13.09 15.62
N GLN A 145 -5.49 -14.37 15.31
CA GLN A 145 -5.53 -14.83 13.93
C GLN A 145 -6.95 -14.65 13.35
N TYR A 146 -7.03 -14.13 12.13
CA TYR A 146 -8.26 -14.06 11.34
C TYR A 146 -7.95 -14.18 9.85
N GLN A 147 -8.99 -14.51 9.09
CA GLN A 147 -8.90 -14.65 7.63
C GLN A 147 -9.26 -13.35 6.95
N VAL A 148 -8.50 -13.02 5.90
CA VAL A 148 -8.85 -11.99 4.93
C VAL A 148 -9.14 -12.68 3.60
N SER A 149 -10.36 -12.51 3.09
CA SER A 149 -10.81 -13.03 1.80
C SER A 149 -10.79 -11.90 0.77
N ILE A 150 -10.16 -12.16 -0.38
CA ILE A 150 -10.10 -11.20 -1.48
C ILE A 150 -11.46 -11.15 -2.19
N THR A 151 -11.89 -9.97 -2.59
CA THR A 151 -13.13 -9.77 -3.33
C THR A 151 -13.01 -10.26 -4.79
N THR A 152 -14.12 -10.33 -5.49
CA THR A 152 -14.12 -10.67 -6.93
C THR A 152 -13.61 -9.54 -7.81
N GLU A 153 -13.31 -8.39 -7.24
CA GLU A 153 -12.75 -7.23 -7.95
C GLU A 153 -11.37 -7.56 -8.50
N LYS A 154 -11.21 -7.43 -9.81
CA LYS A 154 -9.90 -7.66 -10.46
C LYS A 154 -9.01 -6.43 -10.31
N HIS A 155 -8.02 -6.53 -9.44
CA HIS A 155 -7.11 -5.43 -9.18
C HIS A 155 -5.66 -5.89 -9.11
N PRO A 156 -4.67 -5.15 -9.66
CA PRO A 156 -3.26 -5.56 -9.65
C PRO A 156 -2.71 -5.87 -8.26
N ILE A 157 -3.14 -5.14 -7.22
CA ILE A 157 -2.69 -5.38 -5.83
C ILE A 157 -3.09 -6.77 -5.35
N SER A 158 -4.31 -7.23 -5.64
CA SER A 158 -4.86 -8.49 -5.15
C SER A 158 -4.78 -9.64 -6.16
N GLN A 159 -4.23 -9.40 -7.35
CA GLN A 159 -4.13 -10.43 -8.40
C GLN A 159 -3.36 -11.67 -7.91
N GLY A 160 -3.95 -12.86 -8.10
CA GLY A 160 -3.36 -14.14 -7.71
C GLY A 160 -3.35 -14.38 -6.19
N ILE A 161 -4.15 -13.62 -5.43
CA ILE A 161 -4.41 -13.84 -4.01
C ILE A 161 -5.90 -14.15 -3.86
N ASP A 162 -6.27 -15.29 -3.28
CA ASP A 162 -7.66 -15.64 -3.02
C ASP A 162 -8.05 -15.27 -1.59
N GLU A 163 -7.32 -15.82 -0.62
CA GLU A 163 -7.51 -15.57 0.81
C GLU A 163 -6.21 -15.84 1.55
N PHE A 164 -6.08 -15.31 2.75
CA PHE A 164 -4.94 -15.58 3.62
C PHE A 164 -5.30 -15.40 5.09
N MET A 165 -4.55 -16.11 5.94
CA MET A 165 -4.60 -15.91 7.39
C MET A 165 -3.61 -14.83 7.79
N THR A 166 -4.02 -13.93 8.67
CA THR A 166 -3.14 -12.97 9.32
C THR A 166 -3.31 -13.02 10.84
N THR A 167 -2.27 -12.65 11.57
CA THR A 167 -2.33 -12.49 13.03
C THR A 167 -2.11 -11.03 13.33
N ASP A 168 -3.17 -10.34 13.78
CA ASP A 168 -3.18 -8.88 13.90
C ASP A 168 -4.38 -8.40 14.76
N GLU A 169 -4.50 -7.10 14.96
CA GLU A 169 -5.74 -6.46 15.38
C GLU A 169 -6.65 -6.22 14.18
N GLN A 170 -7.77 -6.93 14.15
CA GLN A 170 -8.77 -6.72 13.11
C GLN A 170 -9.51 -5.40 13.36
N TYR A 171 -9.18 -4.35 12.64
CA TYR A 171 -9.90 -3.07 12.76
C TYR A 171 -11.35 -3.17 12.31
N ILE A 172 -12.22 -2.62 13.13
CA ILE A 172 -13.62 -2.36 12.82
C ILE A 172 -13.70 -0.87 12.51
N LEU A 173 -14.12 -0.57 11.30
CA LEU A 173 -14.01 0.75 10.70
C LEU A 173 -15.40 1.29 10.39
N ASP A 174 -15.58 2.60 10.54
CA ASP A 174 -16.64 3.33 9.88
C ASP A 174 -16.12 3.83 8.53
N TYR A 175 -16.83 3.54 7.43
CA TYR A 175 -16.35 3.72 6.06
C TYR A 175 -17.49 3.99 5.09
N GLU A 176 -17.19 4.70 4.02
CA GLU A 176 -18.15 4.98 2.94
C GLU A 176 -17.87 4.07 1.74
N LYS A 177 -18.59 2.94 1.68
CA LYS A 177 -18.41 1.89 0.68
C LYS A 177 -18.43 2.40 -0.77
N ASP A 178 -19.27 3.38 -1.06
CA ASP A 178 -19.46 3.90 -2.43
C ASP A 178 -18.30 4.82 -2.88
N LYS A 179 -17.41 5.19 -1.96
CA LYS A 179 -16.24 6.04 -2.25
C LYS A 179 -14.94 5.26 -2.48
N MET A 180 -14.99 3.93 -2.39
CA MET A 180 -13.79 3.09 -2.49
C MET A 180 -14.05 1.79 -3.26
N THR A 181 -12.99 1.17 -3.73
CA THR A 181 -13.01 -0.20 -4.24
C THR A 181 -12.40 -1.12 -3.20
N VAL A 182 -13.23 -1.97 -2.57
CA VAL A 182 -12.79 -2.93 -1.57
C VAL A 182 -12.15 -4.13 -2.24
N LEU A 183 -10.90 -4.43 -1.90
CA LEU A 183 -10.12 -5.55 -2.44
C LEU A 183 -10.13 -6.78 -1.54
N GLY A 184 -10.35 -6.61 -0.25
CA GLY A 184 -10.38 -7.71 0.71
C GLY A 184 -11.19 -7.39 1.95
N ASN A 185 -11.79 -8.43 2.56
CA ASN A 185 -12.60 -8.33 3.76
C ASN A 185 -12.16 -9.33 4.81
N GLY A 186 -12.21 -8.91 6.07
CA GLY A 186 -12.24 -9.83 7.22
C GLY A 186 -13.66 -10.07 7.70
N LEU A 187 -13.91 -11.21 8.36
CA LEU A 187 -15.20 -11.50 8.97
C LEU A 187 -15.17 -11.14 10.46
N TYR A 188 -16.13 -10.34 10.92
CA TYR A 188 -16.33 -10.02 12.33
C TYR A 188 -17.80 -10.09 12.71
N GLN A 189 -18.14 -10.93 13.68
CA GLN A 189 -19.52 -11.12 14.18
C GLN A 189 -20.56 -11.34 13.06
N GLY A 190 -20.18 -12.11 12.03
CA GLY A 190 -21.07 -12.41 10.89
C GLY A 190 -21.16 -11.30 9.84
N GLN A 191 -20.42 -10.20 9.99
CA GLN A 191 -20.39 -9.10 9.04
C GLN A 191 -19.01 -9.01 8.34
N LEU A 192 -19.02 -8.70 7.04
CA LEU A 192 -17.82 -8.40 6.29
C LEU A 192 -17.34 -6.99 6.64
N MET A 193 -16.08 -6.89 7.06
CA MET A 193 -15.41 -5.65 7.36
C MET A 193 -14.30 -5.42 6.34
N PRO A 194 -14.27 -4.29 5.61
CA PRO A 194 -13.18 -3.99 4.69
C PRO A 194 -11.82 -4.03 5.39
N ALA A 195 -10.91 -4.81 4.81
CA ALA A 195 -9.54 -4.94 5.28
C ALA A 195 -8.54 -4.29 4.32
N LEU A 196 -8.85 -4.31 3.02
CA LEU A 196 -8.02 -3.75 1.97
C LEU A 196 -8.91 -2.94 1.02
N TRP A 197 -8.51 -1.72 0.70
CA TRP A 197 -9.21 -0.94 -0.32
C TRP A 197 -8.29 0.04 -1.05
N VAL A 198 -8.79 0.49 -2.19
CA VAL A 198 -8.21 1.57 -2.98
C VAL A 198 -9.27 2.63 -3.25
N LYS A 199 -8.83 3.86 -3.42
CA LYS A 199 -9.69 4.97 -3.84
C LYS A 199 -8.90 6.05 -4.57
N PRO A 200 -9.54 6.84 -5.45
CA PRO A 200 -8.94 8.03 -6.01
C PRO A 200 -8.94 9.18 -5.00
N HIS A 201 -7.97 10.08 -5.15
CA HIS A 201 -7.99 11.41 -4.53
C HIS A 201 -7.48 12.44 -5.55
N GLY A 202 -8.38 13.20 -6.17
CA GLY A 202 -8.05 14.00 -7.34
C GLY A 202 -7.51 13.13 -8.47
N LYS A 203 -6.28 13.39 -8.92
CA LYS A 203 -5.56 12.56 -9.89
C LYS A 203 -4.73 11.44 -9.24
N GLY A 204 -4.54 11.49 -7.94
CA GLY A 204 -3.72 10.53 -7.18
C GLY A 204 -4.49 9.30 -6.73
N ARG A 205 -3.78 8.41 -6.06
CA ARG A 205 -4.26 7.09 -5.67
C ARG A 205 -3.96 6.81 -4.21
N VAL A 206 -4.95 6.31 -3.50
CA VAL A 206 -4.86 5.92 -2.09
C VAL A 206 -5.03 4.42 -1.97
N PHE A 207 -4.13 3.74 -1.28
CA PHE A 207 -4.26 2.35 -0.85
C PHE A 207 -4.22 2.27 0.66
N TYR A 208 -5.15 1.51 1.23
CA TYR A 208 -5.22 1.21 2.66
C TYR A 208 -5.22 -0.29 2.93
N ASN A 209 -4.47 -0.69 3.97
CA ASN A 209 -4.47 -2.04 4.55
C ASN A 209 -4.77 -1.95 6.05
N SER A 210 -5.81 -2.61 6.54
CA SER A 210 -6.18 -2.56 7.96
C SER A 210 -5.21 -3.30 8.90
N GLY A 211 -4.34 -4.17 8.38
CA GLY A 211 -3.30 -4.85 9.15
C GLY A 211 -2.08 -3.97 9.41
N GLY A 212 -1.19 -4.40 10.31
CA GLY A 212 0.07 -3.72 10.59
C GLY A 212 0.19 -3.13 11.98
N HIS A 213 -0.47 -3.73 12.98
CA HIS A 213 -0.47 -3.27 14.38
C HIS A 213 0.93 -3.17 15.00
N ASP A 214 1.80 -4.11 14.71
CA ASP A 214 3.15 -4.18 15.26
C ASP A 214 4.19 -4.65 14.22
N SER A 215 5.45 -4.70 14.63
CA SER A 215 6.54 -5.18 13.77
C SER A 215 6.37 -6.66 13.35
N LYS A 216 5.68 -7.49 14.14
CA LYS A 216 5.40 -8.89 13.79
C LYS A 216 4.31 -8.99 12.72
N ALA A 217 3.27 -8.17 12.83
CA ALA A 217 2.21 -8.08 11.84
C ALA A 217 2.75 -7.56 10.51
N THR A 218 3.58 -6.52 10.52
CA THR A 218 4.19 -5.95 9.30
C THR A 218 5.27 -6.86 8.69
N ALA A 219 5.88 -7.75 9.46
CA ALA A 219 6.84 -8.75 8.96
C ALA A 219 6.17 -9.97 8.31
N GLN A 220 4.85 -10.12 8.37
CA GLN A 220 4.16 -11.23 7.71
C GLN A 220 4.31 -11.13 6.18
N PRO A 221 4.67 -12.23 5.48
CA PRO A 221 4.97 -12.18 4.04
C PRO A 221 3.83 -11.59 3.20
N MET A 222 2.56 -11.86 3.58
CA MET A 222 1.41 -11.33 2.85
C MET A 222 1.25 -9.83 3.06
N PHE A 223 1.50 -9.31 4.28
CA PHE A 223 1.52 -7.87 4.51
C PHE A 223 2.58 -7.18 3.63
N GLN A 224 3.80 -7.71 3.61
CA GLN A 224 4.91 -7.16 2.82
C GLN A 224 4.60 -7.20 1.31
N LYS A 225 4.04 -8.31 0.81
CA LYS A 225 3.60 -8.43 -0.59
C LYS A 225 2.56 -7.38 -0.95
N LEU A 226 1.53 -7.21 -0.12
CA LEU A 226 0.47 -6.22 -0.32
C LEU A 226 1.00 -4.79 -0.21
N LEU A 227 1.93 -4.52 0.72
CA LEU A 227 2.58 -3.22 0.86
C LEU A 227 3.33 -2.84 -0.41
N VAL A 228 4.21 -3.70 -0.92
CA VAL A 228 5.00 -3.44 -2.14
C VAL A 228 4.07 -3.23 -3.34
N ARG A 229 3.09 -4.11 -3.54
CA ARG A 229 2.11 -3.99 -4.64
C ARG A 229 1.26 -2.72 -4.52
N GLY A 230 0.81 -2.39 -3.31
CA GLY A 230 0.06 -1.16 -3.03
C GLY A 230 0.86 0.09 -3.34
N CYS A 231 2.14 0.11 -2.94
CA CYS A 231 3.06 1.21 -3.21
C CYS A 231 3.33 1.40 -4.72
N LEU A 232 3.58 0.31 -5.45
CA LEU A 232 3.76 0.37 -6.91
C LEU A 232 2.51 0.88 -7.60
N TRP A 233 1.34 0.34 -7.25
CA TRP A 233 0.08 0.78 -7.83
C TRP A 233 -0.22 2.25 -7.53
N ALA A 234 -0.04 2.69 -6.29
CA ALA A 234 -0.27 4.08 -5.89
C ALA A 234 0.65 5.04 -6.64
N ALA A 235 1.92 4.67 -6.82
CA ALA A 235 2.90 5.44 -7.60
C ALA A 235 2.71 5.35 -9.12
N GLY A 236 1.68 4.63 -9.62
CA GLY A 236 1.45 4.50 -11.07
C GLY A 236 2.43 3.58 -11.80
N ARG A 237 3.14 2.74 -11.05
CA ARG A 237 4.11 1.77 -11.60
C ARG A 237 3.45 0.42 -11.88
N GLN A 238 4.08 -0.37 -12.77
CA GLN A 238 3.63 -1.72 -13.00
C GLN A 238 3.78 -2.57 -11.72
N VAL A 239 2.67 -3.20 -11.32
CA VAL A 239 2.66 -4.16 -10.22
C VAL A 239 3.12 -5.50 -10.78
N ALA A 240 4.31 -5.92 -10.37
CA ALA A 240 4.87 -7.25 -10.70
C ALA A 240 4.72 -8.19 -9.49
N ASP A 241 4.73 -9.49 -9.77
CA ASP A 241 4.75 -10.54 -8.74
C ASP A 241 6.10 -10.63 -8.05
#